data_7265b8798e1f1a8ba08192565ecbfc75
#
_entry.id   7265b8798e1f1a8ba08192565ecbfc75
#
_cell.length_a   1.000
_cell.length_b   1.000
_cell.length_c   1.000
_cell.angle_alpha   90.00
_cell.angle_beta   90.00
_cell.angle_gamma   90.00
#
_symmetry.space_group_name_H-M   'P 1'
#
loop_
_entity.id
_entity.type
_entity.pdbx_description
1 polymer ?
#
loop_
_entity_poly.entity_id
_entity_poly.type
_entity_poly.pdbx_seq_one_letter_code
_entity_poly.pdbx_strand_id
1 'polypeptide(L)'
;MKCKDFCAPLLRGGAWSFLALGVAVCLGPAQAGEPDDPLAEYREMFGDDNPAELWEVRGESLWQAARAEGKSLADTCDLGLGVGKTRAAYVKLPRYFEDTGRVQDLESRLLTCMTRLGADGDALVKQRFGDGDKKSDLEGLVAYLVEQSRGETIDVSLDHPEERKAYELGKAAFFYRAGTHDFSCSTCHDAPGKRIRLQELPHLATPQGAREAYTTWPAYRVSQGEFRTVEWRIGDCFRQQRLPELVYGSPVAVGLTLFLAHTANGGQMAAPGLKR
;
A
#
# COMPACT_ATOMS: atom_id res chain seq x y z
N MET A 1 -0.43 -34.27 -22.99
CA MET A 1 0.48 -35.13 -23.79
C MET A 1 0.45 -36.52 -23.17
N LYS A 2 0.08 -37.52 -23.98
CA LYS A 2 -0.17 -38.92 -23.60
C LYS A 2 1.15 -39.62 -23.26
N CYS A 3 1.29 -40.20 -22.07
CA CYS A 3 2.29 -41.26 -21.81
C CYS A 3 1.68 -42.59 -22.20
N LYS A 4 2.23 -43.16 -23.25
CA LYS A 4 2.03 -44.55 -23.66
C LYS A 4 3.34 -45.29 -23.53
N ASP A 5 3.19 -46.54 -23.04
CA ASP A 5 4.01 -47.71 -23.32
C ASP A 5 5.42 -47.77 -22.78
N PHE A 6 5.56 -48.62 -21.74
CA PHE A 6 6.64 -49.62 -21.74
C PHE A 6 6.26 -50.74 -20.72
N CYS A 7 5.65 -51.80 -21.21
CA CYS A 7 5.65 -53.10 -20.56
C CYS A 7 5.99 -54.13 -21.64
N ALA A 8 7.15 -54.72 -21.54
CA ALA A 8 7.48 -55.98 -22.26
C ALA A 8 7.67 -57.14 -21.24
N PRO A 9 7.15 -58.33 -21.55
CA PRO A 9 7.23 -59.46 -20.65
C PRO A 9 8.45 -60.34 -20.95
N LEU A 10 9.07 -60.84 -19.91
CA LEU A 10 9.98 -61.99 -20.03
C LEU A 10 9.45 -63.18 -19.21
N LEU A 11 9.29 -64.24 -19.94
CA LEU A 11 8.77 -65.57 -19.57
C LEU A 11 9.77 -66.40 -18.77
N ARG A 12 9.20 -67.28 -17.97
CA ARG A 12 9.53 -68.67 -17.60
C ARG A 12 10.28 -68.97 -16.29
N GLY A 13 9.55 -69.68 -15.48
CA GLY A 13 10.08 -70.82 -14.75
C GLY A 13 9.77 -70.85 -13.27
N GLY A 14 8.86 -71.73 -12.83
CA GLY A 14 8.92 -72.34 -11.52
C GLY A 14 7.80 -71.91 -10.53
N ALA A 15 6.90 -72.80 -10.34
CA ALA A 15 5.82 -72.81 -9.34
C ALA A 15 6.33 -72.55 -7.92
N TRP A 16 5.66 -71.66 -7.22
CA TRP A 16 5.29 -71.78 -5.81
C TRP A 16 4.32 -70.63 -5.48
N SER A 17 3.14 -71.04 -5.12
CA SER A 17 2.02 -70.17 -4.75
C SER A 17 2.27 -69.47 -3.43
N PHE A 18 2.48 -68.16 -3.46
CA PHE A 18 2.16 -67.30 -2.32
C PHE A 18 1.34 -66.14 -2.83
N LEU A 19 0.05 -66.09 -2.39
CA LEU A 19 -0.83 -64.95 -2.57
C LEU A 19 -0.28 -63.80 -1.71
N ALA A 20 0.47 -62.89 -2.33
CA ALA A 20 0.74 -61.61 -1.73
C ALA A 20 -0.28 -60.59 -2.26
N LEU A 21 -1.26 -60.21 -1.46
CA LEU A 21 -2.12 -59.09 -1.72
C LEU A 21 -1.25 -57.80 -1.66
N GLY A 22 -0.81 -57.37 -2.80
CA GLY A 22 -0.13 -56.08 -2.94
C GLY A 22 -1.15 -54.93 -2.91
N VAL A 23 -1.32 -54.28 -1.76
CA VAL A 23 -2.00 -53.00 -1.69
C VAL A 23 -1.12 -51.94 -2.33
N ALA A 24 -1.40 -51.61 -3.58
CA ALA A 24 -0.79 -50.45 -4.24
C ALA A 24 -1.36 -49.17 -3.59
N VAL A 25 -0.65 -48.60 -2.64
CA VAL A 25 -0.92 -47.26 -2.12
C VAL A 25 -0.47 -46.28 -3.20
N CYS A 26 -1.41 -45.78 -3.98
CA CYS A 26 -1.18 -44.62 -4.84
C CYS A 26 -0.94 -43.39 -3.95
N LEU A 27 0.32 -43.09 -3.65
CA LEU A 27 0.72 -41.79 -3.12
C LEU A 27 0.57 -40.79 -4.26
N GLY A 28 -0.62 -40.19 -4.38
CA GLY A 28 -0.79 -38.98 -5.17
C GLY A 28 0.07 -37.85 -4.59
N PRO A 29 0.59 -36.93 -5.41
CA PRO A 29 1.29 -35.76 -4.88
C PRO A 29 0.32 -35.05 -3.91
N ALA A 30 0.72 -34.90 -2.66
CA ALA A 30 0.02 -34.05 -1.72
C ALA A 30 0.07 -32.62 -2.30
N GLN A 31 -1.05 -32.14 -2.85
CA GLN A 31 -1.22 -30.73 -3.11
C GLN A 31 -1.20 -30.05 -1.74
N ALA A 32 -0.09 -29.38 -1.45
CA ALA A 32 -0.09 -28.39 -0.38
C ALA A 32 -1.12 -27.34 -0.81
N GLY A 33 -2.27 -27.33 -0.16
CA GLY A 33 -3.24 -26.23 -0.31
C GLY A 33 -2.49 -24.94 -0.06
N GLU A 34 -2.80 -23.90 -0.84
CA GLU A 34 -2.37 -22.54 -0.49
C GLU A 34 -2.71 -22.33 1.00
N PRO A 35 -1.78 -21.80 1.80
CA PRO A 35 -2.08 -21.52 3.19
C PRO A 35 -3.26 -20.53 3.20
N ASP A 36 -4.36 -20.92 3.84
CA ASP A 36 -5.53 -20.09 4.04
C ASP A 36 -5.06 -18.70 4.46
N ASP A 37 -5.52 -17.66 3.75
CA ASP A 37 -5.18 -16.28 4.12
C ASP A 37 -5.73 -16.03 5.54
N PRO A 38 -4.86 -15.89 6.56
CA PRO A 38 -5.32 -15.76 7.96
C PRO A 38 -6.16 -14.49 8.19
N LEU A 39 -6.23 -13.62 7.18
CA LEU A 39 -7.06 -12.43 7.19
C LEU A 39 -8.37 -12.61 6.40
N ALA A 40 -8.54 -13.71 5.66
CA ALA A 40 -9.78 -13.95 4.92
C ALA A 40 -10.96 -14.09 5.91
N GLU A 41 -10.79 -14.94 6.93
CA GLU A 41 -11.77 -15.11 8.01
C GLU A 41 -12.04 -13.80 8.77
N TYR A 42 -10.97 -13.01 9.00
CA TYR A 42 -11.06 -11.71 9.66
C TYR A 42 -11.81 -10.68 8.80
N ARG A 43 -11.56 -10.65 7.49
CA ARG A 43 -12.30 -9.81 6.55
C ARG A 43 -13.77 -10.22 6.46
N GLU A 44 -14.03 -11.51 6.45
CA GLU A 44 -15.39 -12.04 6.42
C GLU A 44 -16.15 -11.74 7.72
N MET A 45 -15.47 -11.78 8.88
CA MET A 45 -16.05 -11.44 10.18
C MET A 45 -16.42 -9.95 10.29
N PHE A 46 -15.61 -9.06 9.74
CA PHE A 46 -15.93 -7.63 9.71
C PHE A 46 -16.90 -7.26 8.59
N GLY A 47 -17.11 -8.16 7.59
CA GLY A 47 -17.99 -7.90 6.46
C GLY A 47 -17.64 -6.61 5.74
N ASP A 48 -18.65 -5.77 5.51
CA ASP A 48 -18.48 -4.43 4.97
C ASP A 48 -17.99 -3.42 6.03
N ASP A 49 -17.96 -3.81 7.33
CA ASP A 49 -17.58 -2.93 8.45
C ASP A 49 -16.06 -2.81 8.58
N ASN A 50 -15.44 -2.02 7.74
CA ASN A 50 -14.02 -1.68 7.87
C ASN A 50 -13.82 -0.69 9.03
N PRO A 51 -13.03 -1.01 10.08
CA PRO A 51 -12.80 -0.07 11.18
C PRO A 51 -12.21 1.28 10.76
N ALA A 52 -11.70 1.41 9.53
CA ALA A 52 -11.28 2.69 8.96
C ALA A 52 -12.42 3.72 8.90
N GLU A 53 -13.69 3.30 8.86
CA GLU A 53 -14.86 4.19 8.85
C GLU A 53 -14.86 5.20 10.00
N LEU A 54 -14.35 4.82 11.17
CA LEU A 54 -14.22 5.75 12.30
C LEU A 54 -13.28 6.91 11.99
N TRP A 55 -12.23 6.68 11.19
CA TRP A 55 -11.32 7.72 10.72
C TRP A 55 -11.94 8.52 9.58
N GLU A 56 -12.72 7.89 8.71
CA GLU A 56 -13.44 8.54 7.61
C GLU A 56 -14.45 9.57 8.13
N VAL A 57 -15.31 9.16 9.08
CA VAL A 57 -16.30 10.04 9.72
C VAL A 57 -15.61 11.21 10.43
N ARG A 58 -14.52 10.93 11.16
CA ARG A 58 -13.72 11.99 11.78
C ARG A 58 -13.12 12.91 10.72
N GLY A 59 -12.57 12.36 9.65
CA GLY A 59 -11.95 13.10 8.55
C GLY A 59 -12.93 14.01 7.85
N GLU A 60 -14.15 13.56 7.59
CA GLU A 60 -15.22 14.39 7.04
C GLU A 60 -15.53 15.58 7.95
N SER A 61 -15.69 15.32 9.24
CA SER A 61 -15.91 16.38 10.23
C SER A 61 -14.77 17.40 10.24
N LEU A 62 -13.51 16.94 10.17
CA LEU A 62 -12.32 17.79 10.12
C LEU A 62 -12.21 18.59 8.81
N TRP A 63 -12.65 18.02 7.69
CA TRP A 63 -12.66 18.66 6.38
C TRP A 63 -13.62 19.84 6.34
N GLN A 64 -14.77 19.69 7.00
CA GLN A 64 -15.82 20.71 7.07
C GLN A 64 -15.65 21.70 8.23
N ALA A 65 -14.82 21.38 9.22
CA ALA A 65 -14.67 22.19 10.42
C ALA A 65 -14.08 23.56 10.10
N ALA A 66 -14.73 24.60 10.58
CA ALA A 66 -14.23 25.98 10.52
C ALA A 66 -12.94 26.12 11.35
N ARG A 67 -11.94 26.77 10.78
CA ARG A 67 -10.62 27.03 11.35
C ARG A 67 -10.36 28.55 11.39
N ALA A 68 -9.14 28.97 11.05
CA ALA A 68 -8.80 30.39 10.97
C ALA A 68 -9.75 31.15 10.02
N GLU A 69 -10.15 32.36 10.43
CA GLU A 69 -11.05 33.23 9.68
C GLU A 69 -12.43 32.61 9.37
N GLY A 70 -12.85 31.58 10.10
CA GLY A 70 -14.10 30.86 9.88
C GLY A 70 -14.14 30.01 8.62
N LYS A 71 -12.99 29.79 7.95
CA LYS A 71 -12.87 28.95 6.76
C LYS A 71 -12.51 27.52 7.11
N SER A 72 -13.04 26.57 6.33
CA SER A 72 -12.70 25.15 6.43
C SER A 72 -11.68 24.73 5.37
N LEU A 73 -11.22 23.47 5.45
CA LEU A 73 -10.44 22.87 4.38
C LEU A 73 -11.27 22.73 3.10
N ALA A 74 -12.57 22.46 3.23
CA ALA A 74 -13.49 22.40 2.09
C ALA A 74 -13.58 23.74 1.33
N ASP A 75 -13.42 24.87 2.02
CA ASP A 75 -13.47 26.20 1.42
C ASP A 75 -12.16 26.65 0.78
N THR A 76 -11.02 26.01 1.13
CA THR A 76 -9.71 26.58 0.82
C THR A 76 -8.73 25.60 0.21
N CYS A 77 -8.87 24.29 0.45
CA CYS A 77 -7.92 23.30 0.00
C CYS A 77 -8.24 22.80 -1.40
N ASP A 78 -7.32 22.98 -2.33
CA ASP A 78 -7.35 22.38 -3.66
C ASP A 78 -6.45 21.17 -3.70
N LEU A 79 -7.03 20.00 -3.97
CA LEU A 79 -6.33 18.72 -4.13
C LEU A 79 -5.91 18.46 -5.60
N GLY A 80 -5.93 19.49 -6.43
CA GLY A 80 -5.56 19.44 -7.84
C GLY A 80 -6.75 19.29 -8.79
N LEU A 81 -7.96 19.27 -8.28
CA LEU A 81 -9.21 19.22 -9.06
C LEU A 81 -10.08 20.49 -8.90
N GLY A 82 -9.57 21.48 -8.17
CA GLY A 82 -10.26 22.69 -7.73
C GLY A 82 -10.62 22.62 -6.24
N VAL A 83 -10.77 23.80 -5.64
CA VAL A 83 -11.03 23.96 -4.21
C VAL A 83 -12.24 23.13 -3.77
N GLY A 84 -12.09 22.39 -2.67
CA GLY A 84 -13.14 21.59 -2.04
C GLY A 84 -13.54 20.31 -2.77
N LYS A 85 -13.00 20.05 -3.95
CA LYS A 85 -13.30 18.82 -4.70
C LYS A 85 -12.49 17.65 -4.16
N THR A 86 -13.18 16.63 -3.66
CA THR A 86 -12.59 15.46 -3.02
C THR A 86 -12.67 14.20 -3.87
N ARG A 87 -13.80 14.03 -4.62
CA ARG A 87 -14.03 12.83 -5.41
C ARG A 87 -12.92 12.61 -6.44
N ALA A 88 -12.37 11.41 -6.47
CA ALA A 88 -11.29 10.99 -7.37
C ALA A 88 -9.99 11.82 -7.22
N ALA A 89 -9.83 12.62 -6.16
CA ALA A 89 -8.62 13.43 -5.99
C ALA A 89 -7.40 12.56 -5.68
N TYR A 90 -7.54 11.55 -4.80
CA TYR A 90 -6.42 10.70 -4.39
C TYR A 90 -5.80 9.92 -5.56
N VAL A 91 -6.61 9.41 -6.48
CA VAL A 91 -6.13 8.64 -7.63
C VAL A 91 -5.36 9.45 -8.67
N LYS A 92 -5.32 10.79 -8.52
CA LYS A 92 -4.54 11.73 -9.33
C LYS A 92 -3.30 12.27 -8.62
N LEU A 93 -3.04 11.82 -7.39
CA LEU A 93 -1.91 12.21 -6.57
C LEU A 93 -0.86 11.09 -6.49
N PRO A 94 0.44 11.45 -6.37
CA PRO A 94 1.04 12.81 -6.30
C PRO A 94 1.04 13.55 -7.64
N ARG A 95 1.04 14.90 -7.56
CA ARG A 95 1.13 15.78 -8.73
C ARG A 95 1.82 17.10 -8.41
N TYR A 96 2.18 17.85 -9.44
CA TYR A 96 2.70 19.21 -9.29
C TYR A 96 1.60 20.20 -8.92
N PHE A 97 1.91 21.13 -8.02
CA PHE A 97 1.05 22.23 -7.60
C PHE A 97 1.77 23.57 -7.82
N GLU A 98 1.19 24.44 -8.66
CA GLU A 98 1.76 25.74 -9.00
C GLU A 98 1.89 26.66 -7.79
N ASP A 99 0.91 26.61 -6.87
CA ASP A 99 0.84 27.48 -5.68
C ASP A 99 1.94 27.20 -4.65
N THR A 100 2.63 26.06 -4.75
CA THR A 100 3.78 25.71 -3.92
C THR A 100 5.05 25.52 -4.73
N GLY A 101 4.97 25.40 -6.06
CA GLY A 101 6.08 25.07 -6.92
C GLY A 101 6.65 23.67 -6.67
N ARG A 102 5.87 22.75 -6.10
CA ARG A 102 6.32 21.42 -5.68
C ARG A 102 5.37 20.31 -6.10
N VAL A 103 5.92 19.12 -6.29
CA VAL A 103 5.14 17.90 -6.34
C VAL A 103 4.72 17.53 -4.93
N GLN A 104 3.44 17.24 -4.74
CA GLN A 104 2.86 16.87 -3.44
C GLN A 104 1.96 15.65 -3.61
N ASP A 105 2.04 14.76 -2.65
CA ASP A 105 1.05 13.70 -2.41
C ASP A 105 -0.08 14.21 -1.52
N LEU A 106 -0.99 13.34 -1.11
CA LEU A 106 -2.13 13.76 -0.30
C LEU A 106 -1.69 14.32 1.05
N GLU A 107 -0.78 13.65 1.74
CA GLU A 107 -0.31 14.04 3.07
C GLU A 107 0.39 15.41 3.03
N SER A 108 1.34 15.59 2.15
CA SER A 108 2.07 16.86 2.02
C SER A 108 1.18 17.99 1.50
N ARG A 109 0.15 17.69 0.68
CA ARG A 109 -0.83 18.67 0.25
C ARG A 109 -1.74 19.10 1.41
N LEU A 110 -2.20 18.16 2.21
CA LEU A 110 -2.98 18.45 3.42
C LEU A 110 -2.20 19.29 4.43
N LEU A 111 -0.92 18.96 4.65
CA LEU A 111 -0.04 19.79 5.49
C LEU A 111 0.01 21.23 5.00
N THR A 112 0.15 21.44 3.69
CA THR A 112 0.12 22.79 3.09
C THR A 112 -1.22 23.49 3.36
N CYS A 113 -2.34 22.81 3.12
CA CYS A 113 -3.67 23.38 3.34
C CYS A 113 -3.92 23.72 4.82
N MET A 114 -3.56 22.79 5.72
CA MET A 114 -3.72 22.98 7.16
C MET A 114 -2.85 24.12 7.69
N THR A 115 -1.61 24.23 7.23
CA THR A 115 -0.69 25.31 7.62
C THR A 115 -1.23 26.67 7.17
N ARG A 116 -1.81 26.77 5.99
CA ARG A 116 -2.47 28.01 5.51
C ARG A 116 -3.68 28.41 6.36
N LEU A 117 -4.28 27.47 7.05
CA LEU A 117 -5.36 27.69 8.01
C LEU A 117 -4.86 27.77 9.47
N GLY A 118 -3.57 28.08 9.67
CA GLY A 118 -2.99 28.38 10.97
C GLY A 118 -2.52 27.16 11.78
N ALA A 119 -2.50 25.96 11.21
CA ALA A 119 -1.91 24.80 11.89
C ALA A 119 -0.37 24.91 11.91
N ASP A 120 0.24 24.38 12.97
CA ASP A 120 1.70 24.23 13.05
C ASP A 120 2.15 23.00 12.21
N GLY A 121 2.63 23.28 11.00
CA GLY A 121 3.07 22.25 10.05
C GLY A 121 4.23 21.41 10.58
N ASP A 122 5.17 22.02 11.31
CA ASP A 122 6.31 21.32 11.89
C ASP A 122 5.88 20.37 13.01
N ALA A 123 4.91 20.79 13.83
CA ALA A 123 4.34 19.94 14.86
C ALA A 123 3.57 18.77 14.23
N LEU A 124 2.83 19.00 13.14
CA LEU A 124 2.11 17.94 12.41
C LEU A 124 3.07 16.90 11.80
N VAL A 125 4.19 17.34 11.22
CA VAL A 125 5.22 16.43 10.67
C VAL A 125 5.93 15.65 11.77
N LYS A 126 6.17 16.27 12.92
CA LYS A 126 6.84 15.63 14.08
C LYS A 126 5.92 14.71 14.86
N GLN A 127 4.61 14.95 14.84
CA GLN A 127 3.64 13.99 15.33
C GLN A 127 3.67 12.81 14.36
N ARG A 128 4.57 11.86 14.62
CA ARG A 128 4.56 10.59 13.89
C ARG A 128 3.14 10.08 13.92
N PHE A 129 2.53 9.98 12.75
CA PHE A 129 1.13 9.64 12.54
C PHE A 129 0.65 8.61 13.59
N GLY A 130 -0.10 9.04 14.61
CA GLY A 130 -0.66 8.18 15.63
C GLY A 130 0.31 7.63 16.69
N ASP A 131 1.45 8.26 16.96
CA ASP A 131 2.26 7.93 18.13
C ASP A 131 1.58 8.49 19.41
N GLY A 132 1.05 7.60 20.21
CA GLY A 132 0.40 7.90 21.49
C GLY A 132 -1.12 7.97 21.43
N ASP A 133 -1.74 8.35 22.55
CA ASP A 133 -3.21 8.38 22.74
C ASP A 133 -3.95 9.43 21.88
N LYS A 134 -3.24 10.22 21.10
CA LYS A 134 -3.80 11.26 20.24
C LYS A 134 -3.83 10.79 18.78
N LYS A 135 -5.02 10.46 18.31
CA LYS A 135 -5.26 10.22 16.89
C LYS A 135 -4.91 11.47 16.08
N SER A 136 -4.08 11.31 15.06
CA SER A 136 -3.69 12.40 14.18
C SER A 136 -4.90 12.89 13.36
N ASP A 137 -5.10 14.21 13.29
CA ASP A 137 -6.11 14.80 12.40
C ASP A 137 -5.80 14.49 10.93
N LEU A 138 -4.52 14.39 10.58
CA LEU A 138 -4.09 14.08 9.22
C LEU A 138 -4.53 12.68 8.79
N GLU A 139 -4.42 11.67 9.66
CA GLU A 139 -4.89 10.30 9.35
C GLU A 139 -6.39 10.25 9.08
N GLY A 140 -7.19 10.99 9.88
CA GLY A 140 -8.63 11.10 9.63
C GLY A 140 -8.93 11.75 8.27
N LEU A 141 -8.29 12.87 7.98
CA LEU A 141 -8.45 13.57 6.68
C LEU A 141 -8.04 12.66 5.51
N VAL A 142 -6.92 11.93 5.63
CA VAL A 142 -6.48 10.98 4.59
C VAL A 142 -7.51 9.86 4.42
N ALA A 143 -8.04 9.28 5.50
CA ALA A 143 -9.05 8.23 5.42
C ALA A 143 -10.28 8.69 4.65
N TYR A 144 -10.85 9.85 5.01
CA TYR A 144 -11.99 10.44 4.32
C TYR A 144 -11.73 10.68 2.84
N LEU A 145 -10.62 11.36 2.50
CA LEU A 145 -10.31 11.73 1.12
C LEU A 145 -9.98 10.56 0.21
N VAL A 146 -9.41 9.52 0.79
CA VAL A 146 -9.13 8.27 0.05
C VAL A 146 -10.41 7.51 -0.23
N GLU A 147 -11.34 7.44 0.73
CA GLU A 147 -12.67 6.84 0.52
C GLU A 147 -13.43 7.52 -0.62
N GLN A 148 -13.31 8.85 -0.77
CA GLN A 148 -13.89 9.59 -1.91
C GLN A 148 -13.31 9.18 -3.28
N SER A 149 -12.27 8.37 -3.29
CA SER A 149 -11.66 7.82 -4.52
C SER A 149 -11.87 6.31 -4.69
N ARG A 150 -12.65 5.67 -3.81
CA ARG A 150 -12.95 4.23 -3.90
C ARG A 150 -13.65 3.91 -5.22
N GLY A 151 -13.21 2.85 -5.91
CA GLY A 151 -13.71 2.43 -7.21
C GLY A 151 -13.18 3.24 -8.40
N GLU A 152 -12.50 4.36 -8.16
CA GLU A 152 -11.88 5.15 -9.22
C GLU A 152 -10.56 4.54 -9.68
N THR A 153 -10.18 4.77 -10.93
CA THR A 153 -8.93 4.22 -11.50
C THR A 153 -7.75 5.13 -11.18
N ILE A 154 -6.67 4.57 -10.69
CA ILE A 154 -5.40 5.29 -10.48
C ILE A 154 -4.87 5.77 -11.83
N ASP A 155 -4.64 7.07 -11.93
CA ASP A 155 -4.16 7.74 -13.15
C ASP A 155 -3.28 8.94 -12.75
N VAL A 156 -2.09 8.62 -12.32
CA VAL A 156 -1.06 9.57 -11.88
C VAL A 156 -0.19 9.94 -13.07
N SER A 157 -0.18 11.24 -13.42
CA SER A 157 0.57 11.76 -14.56
C SER A 157 2.06 11.99 -14.25
N LEU A 158 2.87 12.04 -15.32
CA LEU A 158 4.24 12.55 -15.34
C LEU A 158 4.40 13.63 -16.41
N ASP A 159 3.33 14.36 -16.74
CA ASP A 159 3.34 15.36 -17.81
C ASP A 159 4.19 16.59 -17.45
N HIS A 160 4.18 16.98 -16.16
CA HIS A 160 4.98 18.11 -15.69
C HIS A 160 6.46 17.71 -15.48
N PRO A 161 7.43 18.57 -15.83
CA PRO A 161 8.86 18.27 -15.64
C PRO A 161 9.24 17.95 -14.19
N GLU A 162 8.63 18.62 -13.21
CA GLU A 162 8.88 18.36 -11.79
C GLU A 162 8.32 17.01 -11.33
N GLU A 163 7.22 16.55 -11.92
CA GLU A 163 6.69 15.20 -11.65
C GLU A 163 7.66 14.13 -12.15
N ARG A 164 8.24 14.31 -13.35
CA ARG A 164 9.29 13.41 -13.85
C ARG A 164 10.52 13.38 -12.96
N LYS A 165 10.97 14.55 -12.47
CA LYS A 165 12.11 14.61 -11.53
C LYS A 165 11.80 13.92 -10.21
N ALA A 166 10.61 14.13 -9.64
CA ALA A 166 10.18 13.49 -8.41
C ALA A 166 10.02 11.97 -8.59
N TYR A 167 9.51 11.53 -9.74
CA TYR A 167 9.42 10.10 -10.09
C TYR A 167 10.82 9.46 -10.16
N GLU A 168 11.77 10.08 -10.87
CA GLU A 168 13.12 9.55 -10.96
C GLU A 168 13.84 9.55 -9.60
N LEU A 169 13.60 10.54 -8.74
CA LEU A 169 14.08 10.54 -7.36
C LEU A 169 13.50 9.35 -6.57
N GLY A 170 12.20 9.14 -6.65
CA GLY A 170 11.53 8.04 -5.96
C GLY A 170 11.99 6.68 -6.47
N LYS A 171 12.13 6.52 -7.78
CA LYS A 171 12.70 5.33 -8.41
C LYS A 171 14.14 5.09 -7.96
N ALA A 172 14.97 6.11 -7.96
CA ALA A 172 16.34 5.99 -7.47
C ALA A 172 16.38 5.59 -6.00
N ALA A 173 15.53 6.19 -5.15
CA ALA A 173 15.42 5.86 -3.74
C ALA A 173 14.93 4.41 -3.51
N PHE A 174 14.04 3.91 -4.35
CA PHE A 174 13.54 2.52 -4.27
C PHE A 174 14.65 1.49 -4.48
N PHE A 175 15.62 1.77 -5.36
CA PHE A 175 16.75 0.88 -5.64
C PHE A 175 18.01 1.22 -4.84
N TYR A 176 18.04 2.37 -4.15
CA TYR A 176 19.23 2.80 -3.40
C TYR A 176 19.45 1.98 -2.15
N ARG A 177 20.62 1.35 -2.04
CA ARG A 177 21.00 0.56 -0.86
C ARG A 177 21.61 1.48 0.20
N ALA A 178 21.08 1.34 1.42
CA ALA A 178 21.49 2.19 2.54
C ALA A 178 21.30 1.47 3.88
N GLY A 179 21.65 2.18 4.96
CA GLY A 179 21.51 1.71 6.33
C GLY A 179 22.51 0.62 6.72
N THR A 180 22.40 0.15 7.95
CA THR A 180 23.35 -0.82 8.54
C THR A 180 23.28 -2.21 7.91
N HIS A 181 22.18 -2.52 7.24
CA HIS A 181 21.98 -3.81 6.55
C HIS A 181 22.27 -3.75 5.05
N ASP A 182 22.64 -2.57 4.55
CA ASP A 182 22.85 -2.34 3.12
C ASP A 182 21.66 -2.84 2.28
N PHE A 183 20.43 -2.47 2.68
CA PHE A 183 19.19 -2.83 2.01
C PHE A 183 18.61 -1.66 1.22
N SER A 184 17.76 -2.00 0.27
CA SER A 184 16.88 -1.09 -0.46
C SER A 184 15.46 -1.62 -0.43
N CYS A 185 14.48 -0.85 -0.87
CA CYS A 185 13.13 -1.34 -1.09
C CYS A 185 13.13 -2.53 -2.06
N SER A 186 13.92 -2.43 -3.14
CA SER A 186 14.07 -3.48 -4.15
C SER A 186 14.65 -4.79 -3.59
N THR A 187 15.46 -4.75 -2.53
CA THR A 187 15.98 -5.98 -1.89
C THR A 187 14.84 -6.96 -1.53
N CYS A 188 13.70 -6.41 -1.11
CA CYS A 188 12.52 -7.17 -0.72
C CYS A 188 11.41 -7.16 -1.78
N HIS A 189 11.30 -6.11 -2.60
CA HIS A 189 10.16 -5.84 -3.45
C HIS A 189 10.43 -5.88 -4.97
N ASP A 190 11.58 -6.42 -5.40
CA ASP A 190 11.97 -6.51 -6.81
C ASP A 190 12.02 -7.96 -7.34
N ALA A 191 11.29 -8.88 -6.71
CA ALA A 191 11.12 -10.24 -7.20
C ALA A 191 9.88 -10.88 -6.59
N PRO A 192 9.21 -11.79 -7.32
CA PRO A 192 8.09 -12.55 -6.78
C PRO A 192 8.56 -13.55 -5.70
N GLY A 193 7.64 -13.96 -4.82
CA GLY A 193 7.89 -14.98 -3.81
C GLY A 193 8.81 -14.57 -2.66
N LYS A 194 9.22 -13.30 -2.59
CA LYS A 194 9.93 -12.78 -1.41
C LYS A 194 8.99 -12.76 -0.22
N ARG A 195 9.49 -13.17 0.93
CA ARG A 195 8.70 -13.27 2.17
C ARG A 195 9.43 -12.62 3.33
N ILE A 196 8.66 -11.98 4.19
CA ILE A 196 9.14 -11.57 5.50
C ILE A 196 8.24 -12.19 6.57
N ARG A 197 8.84 -12.93 7.49
CA ARG A 197 8.08 -13.79 8.44
C ARG A 197 7.20 -14.76 7.65
N LEU A 198 5.88 -14.72 7.84
CA LEU A 198 4.92 -15.58 7.15
C LEU A 198 4.15 -14.86 6.02
N GLN A 199 4.56 -13.63 5.70
CA GLN A 199 3.86 -12.80 4.69
C GLN A 199 4.67 -12.74 3.40
N GLU A 200 4.01 -12.95 2.28
CA GLU A 200 4.55 -12.67 0.97
C GLU A 200 4.60 -11.16 0.74
N LEU A 201 5.68 -10.73 0.10
CA LEU A 201 5.89 -9.32 -0.21
C LEU A 201 5.48 -9.03 -1.65
N PRO A 202 4.74 -7.95 -1.91
CA PRO A 202 4.34 -7.58 -3.26
C PRO A 202 5.58 -7.21 -4.10
N HIS A 203 5.58 -7.60 -5.37
CA HIS A 203 6.61 -7.22 -6.34
C HIS A 203 6.34 -5.80 -6.86
N LEU A 204 6.69 -4.78 -6.07
CA LEU A 204 6.33 -3.37 -6.31
C LEU A 204 7.00 -2.75 -7.54
N ALA A 205 8.06 -3.36 -8.06
CA ALA A 205 8.72 -2.91 -9.28
C ALA A 205 7.92 -3.23 -10.57
N THR A 206 6.83 -4.01 -10.47
CA THR A 206 5.96 -4.34 -11.59
C THR A 206 4.59 -3.69 -11.47
N PRO A 207 3.93 -3.36 -12.60
CA PRO A 207 2.57 -2.80 -12.58
C PRO A 207 1.56 -3.69 -11.83
N GLN A 208 1.63 -5.00 -12.02
CA GLN A 208 0.72 -5.93 -11.34
C GLN A 208 0.92 -5.89 -9.83
N GLY A 209 2.12 -6.14 -9.32
CA GLY A 209 2.38 -6.17 -7.88
C GLY A 209 2.22 -4.80 -7.22
N ALA A 210 2.49 -3.70 -7.94
CA ALA A 210 2.20 -2.36 -7.47
C ALA A 210 0.68 -2.13 -7.33
N ARG A 211 -0.15 -2.56 -8.29
CA ARG A 211 -1.61 -2.47 -8.20
C ARG A 211 -2.14 -3.28 -7.02
N GLU A 212 -1.75 -4.54 -6.89
CA GLU A 212 -2.17 -5.42 -5.78
C GLU A 212 -1.89 -4.81 -4.40
N ALA A 213 -0.79 -4.08 -4.28
CA ALA A 213 -0.42 -3.42 -3.03
C ALA A 213 -1.05 -2.03 -2.88
N TYR A 214 -0.80 -1.12 -3.84
CA TYR A 214 -1.10 0.31 -3.69
C TYR A 214 -2.60 0.59 -3.68
N THR A 215 -3.42 -0.14 -4.46
CA THR A 215 -4.87 0.06 -4.49
C THR A 215 -5.57 -0.18 -3.16
N THR A 216 -4.92 -0.88 -2.22
CA THR A 216 -5.45 -1.21 -0.90
C THR A 216 -4.79 -0.40 0.23
N TRP A 217 -3.99 0.62 -0.11
CA TRP A 217 -3.39 1.57 0.81
C TRP A 217 -3.86 3.00 0.51
N PRO A 218 -4.07 3.82 1.54
CA PRO A 218 -3.98 3.66 3.00
C PRO A 218 -4.88 2.56 3.59
N ALA A 219 -4.56 2.11 4.81
CA ALA A 219 -5.24 0.96 5.38
C ALA A 219 -5.37 1.02 6.92
N TYR A 220 -6.42 0.41 7.44
CA TYR A 220 -6.50 0.05 8.84
C TYR A 220 -5.59 -1.15 9.12
N ARG A 221 -4.70 -1.01 10.10
CA ARG A 221 -3.77 -2.04 10.54
C ARG A 221 -4.31 -2.74 11.77
N VAL A 222 -4.88 -3.95 11.59
CA VAL A 222 -5.50 -4.75 12.66
C VAL A 222 -4.53 -4.97 13.84
N SER A 223 -3.28 -5.33 13.54
CA SER A 223 -2.26 -5.59 14.58
C SER A 223 -1.88 -4.36 15.41
N GLN A 224 -2.28 -3.16 14.99
CA GLN A 224 -2.00 -1.90 15.67
C GLN A 224 -3.26 -1.22 16.19
N GLY A 225 -4.45 -1.63 15.70
CA GLY A 225 -5.70 -0.95 16.02
C GLY A 225 -5.82 0.45 15.41
N GLU A 226 -5.05 0.76 14.35
CA GLU A 226 -4.87 2.10 13.83
C GLU A 226 -4.94 2.18 12.31
N PHE A 227 -5.49 3.29 11.80
CA PHE A 227 -5.38 3.65 10.38
C PHE A 227 -3.97 4.17 10.08
N ARG A 228 -3.43 3.80 8.91
CA ARG A 228 -2.07 4.16 8.51
C ARG A 228 -2.01 4.61 7.07
N THR A 229 -1.25 5.68 6.82
CA THR A 229 -1.06 6.25 5.49
C THR A 229 0.02 5.51 4.68
N VAL A 230 0.15 5.84 3.40
CA VAL A 230 1.21 5.28 2.54
C VAL A 230 2.59 5.75 3.00
N GLU A 231 2.76 7.04 3.31
CA GLU A 231 4.04 7.53 3.82
C GLU A 231 4.42 6.86 5.15
N TRP A 232 3.44 6.68 6.05
CA TRP A 232 3.69 5.91 7.27
C TRP A 232 4.19 4.50 6.96
N ARG A 233 3.57 3.82 5.98
CA ARG A 233 3.98 2.45 5.59
C ARG A 233 5.40 2.42 5.05
N ILE A 234 5.76 3.39 4.22
CA ILE A 234 7.13 3.53 3.71
C ILE A 234 8.10 3.79 4.89
N GLY A 235 7.78 4.73 5.76
CA GLY A 235 8.57 5.05 6.95
C GLY A 235 8.75 3.87 7.90
N ASP A 236 7.70 3.04 8.08
CA ASP A 236 7.78 1.81 8.88
C ASP A 236 8.76 0.79 8.26
N CYS A 237 8.80 0.67 6.93
CA CYS A 237 9.83 -0.14 6.26
C CYS A 237 11.24 0.43 6.49
N PHE A 238 11.42 1.75 6.38
CA PHE A 238 12.70 2.41 6.66
C PHE A 238 13.17 2.10 8.08
N ARG A 239 12.30 2.25 9.08
CA ARG A 239 12.58 1.96 10.48
C ARG A 239 12.95 0.48 10.69
N GLN A 240 12.18 -0.46 10.13
CA GLN A 240 12.41 -1.89 10.28
C GLN A 240 13.72 -2.34 9.63
N GLN A 241 14.10 -1.75 8.50
CA GLN A 241 15.32 -2.08 7.77
C GLN A 241 16.52 -1.23 8.20
N ARG A 242 16.38 -0.40 9.23
CA ARG A 242 17.44 0.47 9.74
C ARG A 242 18.01 1.40 8.67
N LEU A 243 17.16 1.84 7.76
CA LEU A 243 17.46 2.93 6.84
C LEU A 243 17.47 4.28 7.60
N PRO A 244 18.07 5.33 7.04
CA PRO A 244 17.91 6.69 7.58
C PRO A 244 16.44 7.04 7.76
N GLU A 245 16.11 7.84 8.78
CA GLU A 245 14.73 8.23 9.07
C GLU A 245 14.10 8.93 7.86
N LEU A 246 12.91 8.46 7.44
CA LEU A 246 12.14 9.09 6.40
C LEU A 246 11.35 10.26 7.00
N VAL A 247 11.60 11.46 6.51
CA VAL A 247 10.84 12.65 6.87
C VAL A 247 9.57 12.72 6.03
N TYR A 248 8.40 12.76 6.69
CA TYR A 248 7.11 12.86 6.01
C TYR A 248 6.99 14.17 5.20
N GLY A 249 6.37 14.10 4.03
CA GLY A 249 6.25 15.21 3.10
C GLY A 249 7.57 15.65 2.47
N SER A 250 8.67 14.94 2.73
CA SER A 250 9.96 15.23 2.10
C SER A 250 9.95 14.85 0.62
N PRO A 251 10.86 15.44 -0.20
CA PRO A 251 10.97 15.06 -1.61
C PRO A 251 11.18 13.55 -1.83
N VAL A 252 11.87 12.86 -0.91
CA VAL A 252 12.09 11.41 -1.00
C VAL A 252 10.80 10.65 -0.70
N ALA A 253 10.04 11.03 0.34
CA ALA A 253 8.76 10.40 0.69
C ALA A 253 7.75 10.57 -0.45
N VAL A 254 7.56 11.80 -0.92
CA VAL A 254 6.66 12.12 -2.04
C VAL A 254 7.11 11.44 -3.33
N GLY A 255 8.42 11.40 -3.61
CA GLY A 255 8.97 10.73 -4.79
C GLY A 255 8.73 9.22 -4.76
N LEU A 256 8.94 8.55 -3.62
CA LEU A 256 8.63 7.13 -3.45
C LEU A 256 7.12 6.86 -3.62
N THR A 257 6.27 7.69 -3.03
CA THR A 257 4.81 7.60 -3.21
C THR A 257 4.43 7.77 -4.68
N LEU A 258 5.04 8.75 -5.39
CA LEU A 258 4.81 8.97 -6.83
C LEU A 258 5.28 7.77 -7.68
N PHE A 259 6.45 7.22 -7.40
CA PHE A 259 6.96 6.03 -8.11
C PHE A 259 5.99 4.85 -7.96
N LEU A 260 5.52 4.57 -6.73
CA LEU A 260 4.61 3.47 -6.46
C LEU A 260 3.22 3.70 -7.06
N ALA A 261 2.65 4.91 -6.92
CA ALA A 261 1.35 5.27 -7.44
C ALA A 261 1.32 5.20 -8.98
N HIS A 262 2.34 5.78 -9.64
CA HIS A 262 2.45 5.73 -11.10
C HIS A 262 2.66 4.30 -11.62
N THR A 263 3.45 3.48 -10.92
CA THR A 263 3.62 2.06 -11.27
C THR A 263 2.30 1.29 -11.14
N ALA A 264 1.41 1.73 -10.23
CA ALA A 264 0.09 1.15 -10.01
C ALA A 264 -1.01 1.69 -10.96
N ASN A 265 -0.69 2.59 -11.90
CA ASN A 265 -1.66 3.14 -12.84
C ASN A 265 -2.52 2.05 -13.49
N GLY A 266 -3.81 2.35 -13.67
CA GLY A 266 -4.83 1.43 -14.17
C GLY A 266 -5.40 0.48 -13.11
N GLY A 267 -4.94 0.53 -11.86
CA GLY A 267 -5.54 -0.18 -10.74
C GLY A 267 -6.81 0.53 -10.24
N GLN A 268 -7.84 -0.24 -9.83
CA GLN A 268 -9.03 0.33 -9.21
C GLN A 268 -8.80 0.49 -7.70
N MET A 269 -9.04 1.69 -7.20
CA MET A 269 -8.85 2.01 -5.78
C MET A 269 -9.85 1.25 -4.90
N ALA A 270 -9.33 0.48 -3.97
CA ALA A 270 -10.10 -0.28 -2.98
C ALA A 270 -9.78 0.17 -1.53
N ALA A 271 -8.93 1.18 -1.38
CA ALA A 271 -8.64 1.78 -0.07
C ALA A 271 -9.79 2.67 0.40
N PRO A 272 -9.93 2.90 1.71
CA PRO A 272 -9.15 2.30 2.80
C PRO A 272 -9.23 0.78 2.88
N GLY A 273 -8.06 0.13 2.94
CA GLY A 273 -7.99 -1.32 3.03
C GLY A 273 -7.92 -1.83 4.47
N LEU A 274 -8.02 -3.16 4.63
CA LEU A 274 -7.79 -3.85 5.89
C LEU A 274 -6.48 -4.66 5.78
N LYS A 275 -5.53 -4.42 6.68
CA LYS A 275 -4.21 -5.08 6.68
C LYS A 275 -3.86 -5.59 8.08
N ARG A 276 -3.07 -6.67 8.11
CA ARG A 276 -2.57 -7.26 9.37
C ARG A 276 -1.62 -6.31 10.11
#